data_40410fc7abfa55056e1e6be73c011d49
#
_entry.id   40410fc7abfa55056e1e6be73c011d49
#
_cell.length_a   1.000
_cell.length_b   1.000
_cell.length_c   1.000
_cell.angle_alpha   90.00
_cell.angle_beta   90.00
_cell.angle_gamma   90.00
#
_symmetry.space_group_name_H-M   'P 1'
#
loop_
_entity.id
_entity.type
_entity.pdbx_description
1 polymer ?
#
loop_
_entity_poly.entity_id
_entity_poly.type
_entity_poly.pdbx_seq_one_letter_code
_entity_poly.pdbx_strand_id
1 'polypeptide(L)'
;MVLSVSCLTVSRAGRAVLSDLSFDLMAGQALRVQGRNGVGKTTLLRCLAGLQPALAGRIEIAADSLAYAGHADGVKLPLTVLENLRFWADIFGGRDIDRALDAFDLAPLSDRLAGTLSAGQRRRLGLARLLLAD
;
A
#
# COMPACT_ATOMS: atom_id res chain seq x y z
N MET A 1 14.24 4.98 -13.02
CA MET A 1 14.12 5.30 -11.58
C MET A 1 12.66 5.42 -11.27
N VAL A 2 12.18 4.69 -10.27
CA VAL A 2 10.78 4.66 -9.86
C VAL A 2 10.57 5.56 -8.64
N LEU A 3 11.53 5.59 -7.72
CA LEU A 3 11.52 6.42 -6.53
C LEU A 3 12.92 6.96 -6.29
N SER A 4 13.02 8.26 -6.04
CA SER A 4 14.24 8.92 -5.52
C SER A 4 13.91 9.71 -4.27
N VAL A 5 14.73 9.55 -3.26
CA VAL A 5 14.61 10.24 -1.98
C VAL A 5 15.92 10.93 -1.65
N SER A 6 15.88 12.22 -1.38
CA SER A 6 17.05 13.05 -1.10
C SER A 6 16.87 13.82 0.20
N CYS A 7 17.80 13.61 1.13
CA CYS A 7 17.91 14.32 2.43
C CYS A 7 16.57 14.36 3.20
N LEU A 8 15.79 13.29 3.10
CA LEU A 8 14.43 13.22 3.65
C LEU A 8 14.48 13.19 5.17
N THR A 9 13.75 14.11 5.78
CA THR A 9 13.45 14.12 7.21
C THR A 9 11.96 13.96 7.43
N VAL A 10 11.57 12.95 8.19
CA VAL A 10 10.17 12.71 8.53
C VAL A 10 9.91 12.96 10.01
N SER A 11 8.71 13.47 10.31
CA SER A 11 8.33 13.81 11.67
C SER A 11 7.09 13.06 12.12
N ARG A 12 6.96 12.91 13.43
CA ARG A 12 5.75 12.42 14.10
C ARG A 12 5.45 13.33 15.29
N ALA A 13 4.23 13.86 15.33
CA ALA A 13 3.81 14.81 16.36
C ALA A 13 4.81 15.98 16.54
N GLY A 14 5.27 16.56 15.42
CA GLY A 14 6.19 17.70 15.40
C GLY A 14 7.65 17.41 15.74
N ARG A 15 8.01 16.13 16.00
CA ARG A 15 9.40 15.73 16.27
C ARG A 15 9.95 14.90 15.13
N ALA A 16 11.17 15.20 14.68
CA ALA A 16 11.87 14.38 13.70
C ALA A 16 12.10 12.97 14.27
N VAL A 17 11.71 11.94 13.51
CA VAL A 17 11.91 10.53 13.87
C VAL A 17 12.94 9.85 12.97
N LEU A 18 13.10 10.33 11.75
CA LEU A 18 14.15 9.91 10.82
C LEU A 18 14.65 11.18 10.12
N SER A 19 15.96 11.27 9.94
CA SER A 19 16.60 12.46 9.36
C SER A 19 17.63 12.07 8.30
N ASP A 20 17.74 12.89 7.28
CA ASP A 20 18.76 12.81 6.22
C ASP A 20 18.81 11.47 5.50
N LEU A 21 17.63 10.91 5.18
CA LEU A 21 17.54 9.68 4.40
C LEU A 21 17.67 9.98 2.91
N SER A 22 18.59 9.29 2.25
CA SER A 22 18.75 9.37 0.80
C SER A 22 18.89 7.96 0.22
N PHE A 23 18.10 7.64 -0.79
CA PHE A 23 18.15 6.38 -1.51
C PHE A 23 17.35 6.46 -2.81
N ASP A 24 17.70 5.59 -3.74
CA ASP A 24 16.99 5.42 -5.01
C ASP A 24 16.45 4.00 -5.13
N LEU A 25 15.33 3.83 -5.82
CA LEU A 25 14.74 2.54 -6.16
C LEU A 25 14.49 2.48 -7.66
N MET A 26 15.04 1.46 -8.29
CA MET A 26 14.87 1.20 -9.72
C MET A 26 13.71 0.22 -9.94
N ALA A 27 13.18 0.17 -11.17
CA ALA A 27 12.19 -0.82 -11.54
C ALA A 27 12.72 -2.24 -11.28
N GLY A 28 11.86 -3.12 -10.75
CA GLY A 28 12.21 -4.50 -10.41
C GLY A 28 12.96 -4.67 -9.08
N GLN A 29 13.29 -3.59 -8.38
CA GLN A 29 13.90 -3.67 -7.05
C GLN A 29 12.85 -3.63 -5.94
N ALA A 30 13.20 -4.19 -4.78
CA ALA A 30 12.43 -4.11 -3.55
C ALA A 30 13.26 -3.49 -2.43
N LEU A 31 12.70 -2.50 -1.74
CA LEU A 31 13.28 -1.89 -0.56
C LEU A 31 12.63 -2.46 0.70
N ARG A 32 13.41 -3.12 1.55
CA ARG A 32 12.94 -3.60 2.85
C ARG A 32 13.33 -2.62 3.96
N VAL A 33 12.32 -2.03 4.61
CA VAL A 33 12.53 -1.13 5.76
C VAL A 33 12.48 -1.94 7.05
N GLN A 34 13.59 -1.98 7.79
CA GLN A 34 13.73 -2.72 9.04
C GLN A 34 14.03 -1.77 10.21
N GLY A 35 13.71 -2.21 11.43
CA GLY A 35 14.01 -1.48 12.66
C GLY A 35 13.00 -1.80 13.76
N ARG A 36 13.29 -1.33 14.99
CA ARG A 36 12.44 -1.51 16.17
C ARG A 36 11.06 -0.87 15.97
N ASN A 37 10.07 -1.35 16.73
CA ASN A 37 8.76 -0.71 16.77
C ASN A 37 8.89 0.74 17.28
N GLY A 38 8.16 1.65 16.64
CA GLY A 38 8.19 3.07 16.98
C GLY A 38 9.30 3.90 16.34
N VAL A 39 10.28 3.29 15.64
CA VAL A 39 11.42 4.02 15.04
C VAL A 39 11.04 4.94 13.86
N GLY A 40 9.82 4.83 13.33
CA GLY A 40 9.37 5.70 12.23
C GLY A 40 9.12 5.00 10.90
N LYS A 41 9.19 3.65 10.81
CA LYS A 41 8.97 2.91 9.55
C LYS A 41 7.64 3.26 8.86
N THR A 42 6.55 3.21 9.62
CA THR A 42 5.22 3.55 9.09
C THR A 42 5.12 5.03 8.73
N THR A 43 5.77 5.91 9.48
CA THR A 43 5.84 7.35 9.18
C THR A 43 6.56 7.58 7.86
N LEU A 44 7.70 6.90 7.63
CA LEU A 44 8.42 6.94 6.37
C LEU A 44 7.54 6.48 5.20
N LEU A 45 6.92 5.28 5.31
CA LEU A 45 6.06 4.73 4.26
C LEU A 45 4.87 5.65 3.93
N ARG A 46 4.26 6.26 4.94
CA ARG A 46 3.18 7.24 4.75
C ARG A 46 3.67 8.53 4.07
N CYS A 47 4.89 8.96 4.39
CA CYS A 47 5.50 10.12 3.75
C CYS A 47 5.79 9.83 2.27
N LEU A 48 6.38 8.66 1.97
CA LEU A 48 6.61 8.21 0.59
C LEU A 48 5.31 8.07 -0.20
N ALA A 49 4.23 7.64 0.47
CA ALA A 49 2.90 7.52 -0.13
C ALA A 49 2.15 8.88 -0.29
N GLY A 50 2.77 10.00 0.07
CA GLY A 50 2.10 11.30 0.02
C GLY A 50 0.98 11.50 1.04
N LEU A 51 0.81 10.56 2.00
CA LEU A 51 -0.23 10.60 3.05
C LEU A 51 0.18 11.46 4.26
N GLN A 52 1.42 11.91 4.30
CA GLN A 52 1.97 12.77 5.34
C GLN A 52 3.09 13.63 4.74
N PRO A 53 3.15 14.93 5.04
CA PRO A 53 4.22 15.79 4.53
C PRO A 53 5.58 15.41 5.14
N ALA A 54 6.63 15.57 4.35
CA ALA A 54 8.00 15.56 4.84
C ALA A 54 8.28 16.84 5.65
N LEU A 55 9.15 16.73 6.65
CA LEU A 55 9.65 17.91 7.37
C LEU A 55 10.73 18.63 6.54
N ALA A 56 11.57 17.88 5.85
CA ALA A 56 12.57 18.38 4.93
C ALA A 56 12.94 17.32 3.88
N GLY A 57 13.64 17.71 2.84
CA GLY A 57 14.10 16.83 1.76
C GLY A 57 13.09 16.71 0.62
N ARG A 58 13.38 15.81 -0.32
CA ARG A 58 12.59 15.65 -1.55
C ARG A 58 12.29 14.19 -1.82
N ILE A 59 11.08 13.92 -2.31
CA ILE A 59 10.61 12.63 -2.78
C ILE A 59 10.18 12.82 -4.23
N GLU A 60 10.76 12.05 -5.14
CA GLU A 60 10.38 11.98 -6.54
C GLU A 60 9.90 10.57 -6.85
N ILE A 61 8.65 10.44 -7.26
CA ILE A 61 8.01 9.18 -7.66
C ILE A 61 7.52 9.33 -9.09
N ALA A 62 7.68 8.30 -9.90
CA ALA A 62 7.09 8.29 -11.24
C ALA A 62 5.57 8.47 -11.13
N ALA A 63 5.02 9.33 -11.98
CA ALA A 63 3.59 9.63 -11.97
C ALA A 63 2.77 8.34 -12.09
N ASP A 64 1.66 8.27 -11.34
CA ASP A 64 0.68 7.19 -11.33
C ASP A 64 1.21 5.79 -10.99
N SER A 65 2.41 5.70 -10.37
CA SER A 65 3.07 4.43 -10.04
C SER A 65 2.98 4.05 -8.56
N LEU A 66 2.11 4.67 -7.78
CA LEU A 66 2.05 4.47 -6.34
C LEU A 66 0.74 3.82 -5.89
N ALA A 67 0.85 2.66 -5.25
CA ALA A 67 -0.23 2.05 -4.49
C ALA A 67 0.22 1.82 -3.04
N TYR A 68 -0.64 2.14 -2.07
CA TYR A 68 -0.35 2.01 -0.65
C TYR A 68 -1.29 1.03 0.05
N ALA A 69 -0.70 0.05 0.75
CA ALA A 69 -1.42 -0.84 1.66
C ALA A 69 -0.91 -0.65 3.10
N GLY A 70 -1.76 -0.11 3.95
CA GLY A 70 -1.46 0.10 5.37
C GLY A 70 -1.84 -1.10 6.25
N HIS A 71 -1.96 -0.86 7.55
CA HIS A 71 -2.41 -1.86 8.53
C HIS A 71 -3.90 -2.19 8.38
N ALA A 72 -4.72 -1.20 8.06
CA ALA A 72 -6.12 -1.42 7.74
C ALA A 72 -6.23 -1.99 6.32
N ASP A 73 -6.92 -3.11 6.18
CA ASP A 73 -7.00 -3.82 4.90
C ASP A 73 -7.82 -3.07 3.84
N GLY A 74 -8.59 -2.05 4.24
CA GLY A 74 -9.45 -1.28 3.34
C GLY A 74 -10.60 -2.14 2.77
N VAL A 75 -11.02 -3.14 3.53
CA VAL A 75 -12.05 -4.11 3.17
C VAL A 75 -13.39 -3.69 3.78
N LYS A 76 -14.43 -3.67 2.96
CA LYS A 76 -15.82 -3.43 3.36
C LYS A 76 -16.45 -4.76 3.78
N LEU A 77 -16.63 -4.98 5.08
CA LEU A 77 -17.10 -6.25 5.63
C LEU A 77 -18.49 -6.71 5.15
N PRO A 78 -19.47 -5.80 4.89
CA PRO A 78 -20.78 -6.18 4.38
C PRO A 78 -20.79 -6.59 2.91
N LEU A 79 -19.73 -6.34 2.16
CA LEU A 79 -19.60 -6.72 0.76
C LEU A 79 -18.93 -8.09 0.63
N THR A 80 -19.21 -8.79 -0.47
CA THR A 80 -18.49 -10.00 -0.87
C THR A 80 -17.04 -9.69 -1.25
N VAL A 81 -16.21 -10.71 -1.38
CA VAL A 81 -14.84 -10.58 -1.92
C VAL A 81 -14.86 -9.94 -3.29
N LEU A 82 -15.73 -10.43 -4.19
CA LEU A 82 -15.84 -9.91 -5.56
C LEU A 82 -16.31 -8.45 -5.58
N GLU A 83 -17.31 -8.09 -4.76
CA GLU A 83 -17.81 -6.71 -4.66
C GLU A 83 -16.74 -5.75 -4.11
N ASN A 84 -15.91 -6.19 -3.16
CA ASN A 84 -14.78 -5.41 -2.68
C ASN A 84 -13.77 -5.13 -3.80
N LEU A 85 -13.42 -6.13 -4.60
CA LEU A 85 -12.49 -5.97 -5.72
C LEU A 85 -13.09 -5.11 -6.84
N ARG A 86 -14.37 -5.28 -7.16
CA ARG A 86 -15.07 -4.42 -8.13
C ARG A 86 -15.05 -2.96 -7.71
N PHE A 87 -15.35 -2.67 -6.44
CA PHE A 87 -15.28 -1.31 -5.91
C PHE A 87 -13.91 -0.66 -6.14
N TRP A 88 -12.82 -1.40 -5.92
CA TRP A 88 -11.47 -0.88 -6.16
C TRP A 88 -11.12 -0.81 -7.65
N ALA A 89 -11.56 -1.78 -8.46
CA ALA A 89 -11.38 -1.76 -9.89
C ALA A 89 -12.05 -0.53 -10.53
N ASP A 90 -13.25 -0.17 -10.08
CA ASP A 90 -13.95 1.03 -10.54
C ASP A 90 -13.17 2.32 -10.20
N ILE A 91 -12.56 2.38 -9.00
CA ILE A 91 -11.73 3.52 -8.59
C ILE A 91 -10.46 3.63 -9.44
N PHE A 92 -9.81 2.50 -9.75
CA PHE A 92 -8.55 2.46 -10.49
C PHE A 92 -8.70 2.33 -12.02
N GLY A 93 -9.93 2.32 -12.54
CA GLY A 93 -10.19 2.33 -13.97
C GLY A 93 -10.43 0.96 -14.62
N GLY A 94 -11.04 0.03 -13.91
CA GLY A 94 -11.57 -1.21 -14.49
C GLY A 94 -10.50 -2.27 -14.80
N ARG A 95 -9.60 -2.52 -13.88
CA ARG A 95 -8.52 -3.52 -14.01
C ARG A 95 -9.04 -4.95 -13.88
N ASP A 96 -8.19 -5.91 -14.28
CA ASP A 96 -8.47 -7.34 -14.32
C ASP A 96 -8.66 -7.92 -12.90
N ILE A 97 -9.92 -8.10 -12.51
CA ILE A 97 -10.31 -8.65 -11.19
C ILE A 97 -9.96 -10.13 -11.11
N ASP A 98 -10.08 -10.88 -12.21
CA ASP A 98 -9.82 -12.33 -12.22
C ASP A 98 -8.35 -12.61 -11.90
N ARG A 99 -7.44 -11.82 -12.46
CA ARG A 99 -6.02 -11.88 -12.10
C ARG A 99 -5.78 -11.62 -10.61
N ALA A 100 -6.48 -10.67 -10.02
CA ALA A 100 -6.36 -10.38 -8.59
C ALA A 100 -6.93 -11.50 -7.71
N LEU A 101 -8.05 -12.11 -8.10
CA LEU A 101 -8.64 -13.27 -7.44
C LEU A 101 -7.68 -14.46 -7.45
N ASP A 102 -7.11 -14.77 -8.60
CA ASP A 102 -6.22 -15.94 -8.78
C ASP A 102 -4.90 -15.72 -8.03
N ALA A 103 -4.26 -14.56 -8.16
CA ALA A 103 -2.96 -14.26 -7.55
C ALA A 103 -2.98 -14.32 -6.02
N PHE A 104 -4.15 -14.13 -5.40
CA PHE A 104 -4.33 -14.14 -3.95
C PHE A 104 -5.15 -15.32 -3.43
N ASP A 105 -5.40 -16.37 -4.25
CA ASP A 105 -6.24 -17.54 -3.91
C ASP A 105 -7.61 -17.15 -3.35
N LEU A 106 -8.28 -16.19 -3.97
CA LEU A 106 -9.56 -15.65 -3.54
C LEU A 106 -10.74 -16.12 -4.41
N ALA A 107 -10.48 -16.72 -5.58
CA ALA A 107 -11.52 -17.18 -6.50
C ALA A 107 -12.57 -18.09 -5.83
N PRO A 108 -12.20 -19.09 -4.98
CA PRO A 108 -13.17 -19.93 -4.29
C PRO A 108 -13.98 -19.19 -3.21
N LEU A 109 -13.60 -17.97 -2.88
CA LEU A 109 -14.21 -17.14 -1.84
C LEU A 109 -14.98 -15.94 -2.42
N SER A 110 -15.05 -15.81 -3.75
CA SER A 110 -15.57 -14.62 -4.45
C SER A 110 -16.95 -14.17 -3.95
N ASP A 111 -17.84 -15.09 -3.69
CA ASP A 111 -19.23 -14.83 -3.24
C ASP A 111 -19.39 -14.76 -1.70
N ARG A 112 -18.31 -14.99 -0.95
CA ARG A 112 -18.37 -14.90 0.51
C ARG A 112 -18.31 -13.46 0.99
N LEU A 113 -19.11 -13.14 2.00
CA LEU A 113 -19.01 -11.84 2.68
C LEU A 113 -17.63 -11.67 3.33
N ALA A 114 -16.99 -10.53 3.12
CA ALA A 114 -15.69 -10.23 3.67
C ALA A 114 -15.64 -10.29 5.21
N GLY A 115 -16.77 -10.00 5.86
CA GLY A 115 -16.93 -10.13 7.32
C GLY A 115 -16.78 -11.56 7.85
N THR A 116 -17.02 -12.59 7.01
CA THR A 116 -16.93 -14.01 7.39
C THR A 116 -15.54 -14.62 7.11
N LEU A 117 -14.64 -13.86 6.51
CA LEU A 117 -13.29 -14.30 6.20
C LEU A 117 -12.42 -14.37 7.46
N SER A 118 -11.45 -15.28 7.47
CA SER A 118 -10.38 -15.25 8.46
C SER A 118 -9.53 -13.98 8.32
N ALA A 119 -8.76 -13.64 9.36
CA ALA A 119 -7.85 -12.49 9.30
C ALA A 119 -6.86 -12.57 8.13
N GLY A 120 -6.30 -13.76 7.87
CA GLY A 120 -5.39 -13.99 6.74
C GLY A 120 -6.08 -13.82 5.39
N GLN A 121 -7.32 -14.33 5.24
CA GLN A 121 -8.11 -14.15 4.02
C GLN A 121 -8.45 -12.67 3.78
N ARG A 122 -8.86 -11.94 4.82
CA ARG A 122 -9.09 -10.49 4.73
C ARG A 122 -7.82 -9.73 4.35
N ARG A 123 -6.67 -10.12 4.92
CA ARG A 123 -5.39 -9.52 4.55
C ARG A 123 -5.05 -9.75 3.08
N ARG A 124 -5.26 -10.96 2.55
CA ARG A 124 -5.09 -11.26 1.13
C ARG A 124 -6.01 -10.41 0.26
N LEU A 125 -7.29 -10.28 0.63
CA LEU A 125 -8.23 -9.40 -0.07
C LEU A 125 -7.77 -7.94 -0.06
N GLY A 126 -7.30 -7.44 1.08
CA GLY A 126 -6.77 -6.08 1.20
C GLY A 126 -5.52 -5.85 0.34
N LEU A 127 -4.69 -6.88 0.13
CA LEU A 127 -3.50 -6.80 -0.73
C LEU A 127 -3.84 -6.97 -2.22
N ALA A 128 -4.84 -7.80 -2.55
CA ALA A 128 -5.25 -8.06 -3.94
C ALA A 128 -5.62 -6.78 -4.69
N ARG A 129 -6.15 -5.76 -3.99
CA ARG A 129 -6.44 -4.44 -4.59
C ARG A 129 -5.21 -3.74 -5.18
N LEU A 130 -3.99 -4.06 -4.72
CA LEU A 130 -2.77 -3.46 -5.25
C LEU A 130 -2.53 -3.85 -6.71
N LEU A 131 -2.97 -5.06 -7.12
CA LEU A 131 -2.91 -5.49 -8.52
C LEU A 131 -3.91 -4.76 -9.43
N LEU A 132 -4.89 -4.07 -8.84
CA LEU A 132 -5.88 -3.29 -9.59
C LEU A 132 -5.41 -1.85 -9.83
N ALA A 133 -4.31 -1.45 -9.21
CA ALA A 133 -3.73 -0.11 -9.29
C ALA A 133 -2.62 0.03 -10.34
N ASP A 134 -2.27 -1.06 -11.06
CA ASP A 134 -1.23 -1.09 -12.11
C ASP A 134 -1.76 -0.56 -13.46
#